data_165f8542e7ae344b23438af80bcd5c7c
#
_entry.id   165f8542e7ae344b23438af80bcd5c7c
#
_cell.length_a   1.000
_cell.length_b   1.000
_cell.length_c   1.000
_cell.angle_alpha   90.00
_cell.angle_beta   90.00
_cell.angle_gamma   90.00
#
_symmetry.space_group_name_H-M   'P 1'
#
loop_
_entity.id
_entity.type
_entity.pdbx_description
1 polymer ?
#
loop_
_entity_poly.entity_id
_entity_poly.type
_entity_poly.pdbx_seq_one_letter_code
_entity_poly.pdbx_strand_id
1 'polypeptide(L)'
;MIQLKNISFTYENGDQGIRDINLNIKKGEVVCLTGPSGCGKTTVTRLFNGLIPHFFKGEIDGEALINGDNIQEETIYDIARHSGSVFQNPRSQFFCLNTTSELAFEAENYEMPPSKIKQRIQDVTESSHLQRLLDRDIFNLSGGEKQLIACIGVTVCQHDLIVLDEPSSNLDFITVSKSRTMIDKWKVAGNTVVIAEHRLYYLLGIVDRFVVLNNGTIENIYSCDEFSAMRNEQIQQLGLRATHLNELTPQHRSLTEHNQSYISLRHFQFRYHRKAPLSLDIDCLDLKEGQITAIIGRNGAGKSTLARCLSGIERKFKGEIKHHNKTYKNKGRLEKVYMVFQDVNCQLFAESVENELLISNKTLSDAEIETQLTTFDIAKDRERHPLALSGGEKQRLAIASGVVTEREILIFDEPTSGLDGKHMQDVAQTLKELTNKGRTVLLITHDYELILESADDILRIDNGQVAEQYTLTEETLPRLKQFFEIT
;
A
#
# COMPACT_ATOMS: atom_id res chain seq x y z
N MET A 1 -17.66 13.65 20.43
CA MET A 1 -16.55 14.13 19.60
C MET A 1 -17.00 14.33 18.15
N ILE A 2 -17.41 13.29 17.44
CA ILE A 2 -17.90 13.35 16.07
C ILE A 2 -19.34 12.85 16.01
N GLN A 3 -20.22 13.55 15.29
CA GLN A 3 -21.59 13.11 15.02
C GLN A 3 -21.91 13.32 13.54
N LEU A 4 -22.21 12.23 12.84
CA LEU A 4 -22.76 12.25 11.49
C LEU A 4 -24.23 11.85 11.58
N LYS A 5 -25.13 12.70 11.04
CA LYS A 5 -26.58 12.48 11.05
C LYS A 5 -27.11 12.55 9.62
N ASN A 6 -27.50 11.41 9.09
CA ASN A 6 -28.03 11.22 7.73
C ASN A 6 -27.13 11.89 6.67
N ILE A 7 -25.80 11.88 6.89
CA ILE A 7 -24.87 12.57 6.01
C ILE A 7 -24.74 11.84 4.68
N SER A 8 -24.92 12.56 3.60
CA SER A 8 -24.71 12.10 2.22
C SER A 8 -23.79 13.09 1.51
N PHE A 9 -22.94 12.60 0.63
CA PHE A 9 -22.06 13.45 -0.18
C PHE A 9 -21.93 12.89 -1.59
N THR A 10 -22.20 13.75 -2.57
CA THR A 10 -21.99 13.47 -4.00
C THR A 10 -20.98 14.46 -4.54
N TYR A 11 -19.90 13.94 -5.16
CA TYR A 11 -18.85 14.78 -5.75
C TYR A 11 -19.38 15.56 -6.96
N GLU A 12 -18.77 16.70 -7.28
CA GLU A 12 -19.18 17.59 -8.40
C GLU A 12 -19.19 16.87 -9.77
N ASN A 13 -18.38 15.82 -9.94
CA ASN A 13 -18.37 14.97 -11.14
C ASN A 13 -19.52 13.94 -11.20
N GLY A 14 -20.42 13.95 -10.23
CA GLY A 14 -21.55 13.04 -10.11
C GLY A 14 -21.24 11.70 -9.43
N ASP A 15 -19.97 11.44 -9.06
CA ASP A 15 -19.62 10.22 -8.33
C ASP A 15 -20.21 10.28 -6.91
N GLN A 16 -21.00 9.27 -6.54
CA GLN A 16 -21.54 9.15 -5.19
C GLN A 16 -20.45 8.73 -4.21
N GLY A 17 -20.13 9.58 -3.24
CA GLY A 17 -19.14 9.30 -2.22
C GLY A 17 -19.72 8.47 -1.06
N ILE A 18 -20.75 9.00 -0.40
CA ILE A 18 -21.41 8.36 0.76
C ILE A 18 -22.91 8.70 0.76
N ARG A 19 -23.69 7.86 1.43
CA ARG A 19 -25.15 8.02 1.52
C ARG A 19 -25.67 7.60 2.89
N ASP A 20 -26.49 8.46 3.49
CA ASP A 20 -27.21 8.22 4.74
C ASP A 20 -26.31 7.65 5.88
N ILE A 21 -25.14 8.21 6.04
CA ILE A 21 -24.21 7.80 7.10
C ILE A 21 -24.69 8.35 8.44
N ASN A 22 -24.92 7.46 9.38
CA ASN A 22 -25.23 7.76 10.76
C ASN A 22 -24.15 7.17 11.67
N LEU A 23 -23.26 8.00 12.22
CA LEU A 23 -22.13 7.55 13.03
C LEU A 23 -21.85 8.54 14.17
N ASN A 24 -21.70 8.00 15.37
CA ASN A 24 -21.31 8.76 16.55
C ASN A 24 -20.00 8.19 17.11
N ILE A 25 -18.96 9.02 17.22
CA ILE A 25 -17.64 8.66 17.77
C ILE A 25 -17.42 9.47 19.06
N LYS A 26 -17.16 8.79 20.15
CA LYS A 26 -16.92 9.41 21.46
C LYS A 26 -15.50 9.98 21.54
N LYS A 27 -15.28 10.91 22.45
CA LYS A 27 -13.93 11.41 22.76
C LYS A 27 -13.06 10.27 23.31
N GLY A 28 -11.84 10.16 22.80
CA GLY A 28 -10.89 9.10 23.17
C GLY A 28 -11.15 7.74 22.55
N GLU A 29 -12.13 7.62 21.65
CA GLU A 29 -12.46 6.37 20.97
C GLU A 29 -11.57 6.18 19.73
N VAL A 30 -11.10 4.96 19.50
CA VAL A 30 -10.35 4.56 18.29
C VAL A 30 -11.29 3.77 17.40
N VAL A 31 -11.60 4.28 16.22
CA VAL A 31 -12.53 3.68 15.25
C VAL A 31 -11.82 3.35 13.95
N CYS A 32 -11.97 2.12 13.48
CA CYS A 32 -11.51 1.71 12.15
C CYS A 32 -12.68 1.71 11.17
N LEU A 33 -12.54 2.47 10.09
CA LEU A 33 -13.40 2.41 8.91
C LEU A 33 -12.81 1.41 7.95
N THR A 34 -13.56 0.37 7.59
CA THR A 34 -13.10 -0.66 6.65
C THR A 34 -14.20 -0.99 5.65
N GLY A 35 -13.86 -1.75 4.62
CA GLY A 35 -14.79 -2.12 3.54
C GLY A 35 -14.07 -2.24 2.20
N PRO A 36 -14.76 -2.69 1.14
CA PRO A 36 -14.21 -2.79 -0.21
C PRO A 36 -13.65 -1.45 -0.72
N SER A 37 -12.81 -1.51 -1.74
CA SER A 37 -12.32 -0.31 -2.42
C SER A 37 -13.49 0.47 -3.02
N GLY A 38 -13.45 1.81 -2.89
CA GLY A 38 -14.53 2.67 -3.38
C GLY A 38 -15.78 2.72 -2.48
N CYS A 39 -15.83 2.04 -1.33
CA CYS A 39 -17.02 2.04 -0.45
C CYS A 39 -17.24 3.35 0.34
N GLY A 40 -16.38 4.38 0.17
CA GLY A 40 -16.57 5.70 0.79
C GLY A 40 -15.69 5.98 2.02
N LYS A 41 -14.75 5.13 2.42
CA LYS A 41 -13.83 5.36 3.55
C LYS A 41 -13.12 6.71 3.50
N THR A 42 -12.45 6.98 2.38
CA THR A 42 -11.73 8.25 2.16
C THR A 42 -12.68 9.45 2.11
N THR A 43 -13.93 9.28 1.67
CA THR A 43 -14.93 10.35 1.70
C THR A 43 -15.29 10.70 3.15
N VAL A 44 -15.45 9.68 4.02
CA VAL A 44 -15.71 9.90 5.44
C VAL A 44 -14.50 10.55 6.13
N THR A 45 -13.27 10.12 5.84
CA THR A 45 -12.07 10.76 6.41
C THR A 45 -11.92 12.21 5.96
N ARG A 46 -12.30 12.53 4.71
CA ARG A 46 -12.29 13.90 4.17
C ARG A 46 -13.29 14.83 4.83
N LEU A 47 -14.40 14.32 5.37
CA LEU A 47 -15.29 15.13 6.21
C LEU A 47 -14.61 15.49 7.53
N PHE A 48 -13.90 14.53 8.15
CA PHE A 48 -13.31 14.74 9.47
C PHE A 48 -12.08 15.67 9.48
N ASN A 49 -11.41 15.82 8.35
CA ASN A 49 -10.29 16.74 8.19
C ASN A 49 -10.65 18.03 7.43
N GLY A 50 -11.94 18.24 7.13
CA GLY A 50 -12.43 19.45 6.47
C GLY A 50 -12.09 19.56 4.98
N LEU A 51 -11.48 18.54 4.36
CA LEU A 51 -11.27 18.56 2.91
C LEU A 51 -12.59 18.53 2.14
N ILE A 52 -13.64 17.97 2.72
CA ILE A 52 -15.02 18.15 2.30
C ILE A 52 -15.68 19.06 3.36
N PRO A 53 -16.28 20.19 2.94
CA PRO A 53 -16.55 20.66 1.57
C PRO A 53 -15.49 21.61 0.98
N HIS A 54 -14.43 21.96 1.71
CA HIS A 54 -13.58 23.10 1.38
C HIS A 54 -12.68 22.88 0.16
N PHE A 55 -12.15 21.67 -0.02
CA PHE A 55 -11.28 21.31 -1.15
C PHE A 55 -12.00 20.47 -2.19
N PHE A 56 -12.68 19.40 -1.74
CA PHE A 56 -13.51 18.58 -2.61
C PHE A 56 -14.93 19.11 -2.60
N LYS A 57 -15.34 19.69 -3.73
CA LYS A 57 -16.68 20.26 -3.90
C LYS A 57 -17.68 19.18 -4.27
N GLY A 58 -18.93 19.41 -3.88
CA GLY A 58 -20.04 18.53 -4.14
C GLY A 58 -21.28 18.93 -3.35
N GLU A 59 -22.31 18.11 -3.41
CA GLU A 59 -23.54 18.29 -2.66
C GLU A 59 -23.48 17.51 -1.35
N ILE A 60 -23.67 18.21 -0.23
CA ILE A 60 -23.77 17.64 1.12
C ILE A 60 -25.23 17.75 1.57
N ASP A 61 -25.77 16.61 2.03
CA ASP A 61 -27.05 16.55 2.74
C ASP A 61 -26.84 15.94 4.12
N GLY A 62 -27.63 16.39 5.11
CA GLY A 62 -27.45 15.98 6.52
C GLY A 62 -26.50 16.89 7.31
N GLU A 63 -26.08 16.41 8.49
CA GLU A 63 -25.31 17.17 9.45
C GLU A 63 -24.03 16.40 9.85
N ALA A 64 -22.88 17.09 9.81
CA ALA A 64 -21.61 16.56 10.30
C ALA A 64 -21.00 17.53 11.33
N LEU A 65 -20.91 17.07 12.58
CA LEU A 65 -20.41 17.85 13.71
C LEU A 65 -19.10 17.30 14.23
N ILE A 66 -18.14 18.19 14.51
CA ILE A 66 -16.90 17.90 15.26
C ILE A 66 -16.90 18.79 16.48
N ASN A 67 -16.81 18.20 17.68
CA ASN A 67 -16.91 18.90 18.97
C ASN A 67 -18.21 19.72 19.16
N GLY A 68 -19.23 19.49 18.38
CA GLY A 68 -20.51 20.21 18.38
C GLY A 68 -20.62 21.29 17.29
N ASP A 69 -19.52 21.59 16.60
CA ASP A 69 -19.48 22.59 15.53
C ASP A 69 -19.68 21.94 14.17
N ASN A 70 -20.47 22.57 13.29
CA ASN A 70 -20.81 22.01 11.98
C ASN A 70 -19.67 22.30 10.98
N ILE A 71 -19.07 21.23 10.43
CA ILE A 71 -17.96 21.35 9.46
C ILE A 71 -18.28 22.18 8.21
N GLN A 72 -19.57 22.35 7.89
CA GLN A 72 -20.01 23.18 6.75
C GLN A 72 -19.95 24.69 7.05
N GLU A 73 -19.96 25.05 8.34
CA GLU A 73 -19.94 26.43 8.82
C GLU A 73 -18.55 26.88 9.26
N GLU A 74 -17.68 25.94 9.62
CA GLU A 74 -16.30 26.22 10.04
C GLU A 74 -15.36 26.44 8.84
N THR A 75 -14.28 27.18 9.05
CA THR A 75 -13.20 27.26 8.07
C THR A 75 -12.29 26.01 8.15
N ILE A 76 -11.62 25.67 7.04
CA ILE A 76 -10.65 24.56 7.05
C ILE A 76 -9.53 24.78 8.09
N TYR A 77 -9.20 26.04 8.39
CA TYR A 77 -8.21 26.42 9.40
C TYR A 77 -8.67 26.07 10.82
N ASP A 78 -9.95 26.30 11.12
CA ASP A 78 -10.53 25.97 12.43
C ASP A 78 -10.62 24.47 12.61
N ILE A 79 -11.06 23.73 11.59
CA ILE A 79 -11.10 22.26 11.60
C ILE A 79 -9.68 21.67 11.78
N ALA A 80 -8.68 22.21 11.08
CA ALA A 80 -7.29 21.74 11.15
C ALA A 80 -6.66 21.97 12.54
N ARG A 81 -7.13 22.91 13.33
CA ARG A 81 -6.68 23.08 14.72
C ARG A 81 -7.04 21.91 15.63
N HIS A 82 -8.12 21.21 15.32
CA HIS A 82 -8.64 20.10 16.12
C HIS A 82 -8.34 18.73 15.50
N SER A 83 -8.11 18.69 14.19
CA SER A 83 -7.95 17.45 13.41
C SER A 83 -6.59 17.38 12.73
N GLY A 84 -5.72 16.48 13.20
CA GLY A 84 -4.46 16.14 12.53
C GLY A 84 -4.66 14.97 11.56
N SER A 85 -4.11 15.09 10.36
CA SER A 85 -4.31 14.09 9.30
C SER A 85 -3.01 13.44 8.84
N VAL A 86 -3.08 12.13 8.58
CA VAL A 86 -2.03 11.39 7.88
C VAL A 86 -2.64 10.77 6.62
N PHE A 87 -2.19 11.22 5.46
CA PHE A 87 -2.72 10.80 4.17
C PHE A 87 -2.09 9.48 3.69
N GLN A 88 -2.80 8.77 2.84
CA GLN A 88 -2.35 7.54 2.19
C GLN A 88 -0.97 7.71 1.51
N ASN A 89 -0.75 8.83 0.83
CA ASN A 89 0.54 9.17 0.26
C ASN A 89 1.20 10.30 1.08
N PRO A 90 2.15 10.00 1.95
CA PRO A 90 2.80 11.03 2.78
C PRO A 90 3.56 12.09 1.97
N ARG A 91 3.96 11.77 0.71
CA ARG A 91 4.64 12.76 -0.15
C ARG A 91 3.76 13.97 -0.49
N SER A 92 2.44 13.79 -0.57
CA SER A 92 1.50 14.87 -0.86
C SER A 92 1.27 15.81 0.33
N GLN A 93 1.77 15.43 1.51
CA GLN A 93 1.58 16.14 2.78
C GLN A 93 2.78 17.04 3.14
N PHE A 94 3.96 16.77 2.60
CA PHE A 94 5.18 17.46 2.99
C PHE A 94 5.41 18.78 2.25
N PHE A 95 5.78 19.80 3.00
CA PHE A 95 6.07 21.15 2.53
C PHE A 95 7.56 21.50 2.63
N CYS A 96 8.30 20.89 3.56
CA CYS A 96 9.69 21.17 3.81
C CYS A 96 10.63 20.16 3.13
N LEU A 97 11.91 20.55 2.97
CA LEU A 97 12.96 19.67 2.45
C LEU A 97 13.61 18.84 3.55
N ASN A 98 13.57 19.32 4.78
CA ASN A 98 14.21 18.74 5.95
C ASN A 98 13.16 18.22 6.93
N THR A 99 13.39 17.05 7.51
CA THR A 99 12.45 16.40 8.43
C THR A 99 12.18 17.22 9.70
N THR A 100 13.18 17.85 10.29
CA THR A 100 13.01 18.65 11.51
C THR A 100 12.15 19.89 11.23
N SER A 101 12.38 20.55 10.07
CA SER A 101 11.54 21.68 9.63
C SER A 101 10.11 21.24 9.33
N GLU A 102 9.92 20.06 8.75
CA GLU A 102 8.59 19.50 8.51
C GLU A 102 7.83 19.24 9.79
N LEU A 103 8.48 18.68 10.81
CA LEU A 103 7.87 18.46 12.13
C LEU A 103 7.53 19.76 12.88
N ALA A 104 8.23 20.85 12.58
CA ALA A 104 7.96 22.17 13.16
C ALA A 104 6.86 22.93 12.40
N PHE A 105 6.67 22.65 11.12
CA PHE A 105 5.92 23.46 10.17
C PHE A 105 4.50 23.80 10.64
N GLU A 106 3.73 22.82 11.06
CA GLU A 106 2.35 23.03 11.51
C GLU A 106 2.30 23.83 12.83
N ALA A 107 3.18 23.51 13.78
CA ALA A 107 3.26 24.19 15.06
C ALA A 107 3.70 25.66 14.92
N GLU A 108 4.56 25.97 13.94
CA GLU A 108 4.95 27.34 13.57
C GLU A 108 3.77 28.12 13.01
N ASN A 109 2.93 27.48 12.16
CA ASN A 109 1.71 28.11 11.63
C ASN A 109 0.67 28.44 12.73
N TYR A 110 0.72 27.72 13.86
CA TYR A 110 -0.10 28.04 15.05
C TYR A 110 0.60 28.98 16.04
N GLU A 111 1.67 29.65 15.64
CA GLU A 111 2.43 30.59 16.45
C GLU A 111 2.95 30.01 17.79
N MET A 112 3.21 28.69 17.82
CA MET A 112 3.77 28.05 19.01
C MET A 112 5.21 28.55 19.27
N PRO A 113 5.59 28.88 20.51
CA PRO A 113 6.94 29.34 20.83
C PRO A 113 8.01 28.33 20.37
N PRO A 114 9.11 28.78 19.74
CA PRO A 114 10.15 27.88 19.19
C PRO A 114 10.76 26.91 20.22
N SER A 115 10.89 27.35 21.47
CA SER A 115 11.37 26.47 22.56
C SER A 115 10.42 25.30 22.83
N LYS A 116 9.10 25.55 22.76
CA LYS A 116 8.08 24.53 22.96
C LYS A 116 8.02 23.56 21.77
N ILE A 117 8.16 24.08 20.54
CA ILE A 117 8.24 23.25 19.33
C ILE A 117 9.42 22.29 19.42
N LYS A 118 10.61 22.82 19.72
CA LYS A 118 11.82 22.02 19.85
C LYS A 118 11.70 20.93 20.93
N GLN A 119 11.16 21.30 22.10
CA GLN A 119 10.91 20.36 23.17
C GLN A 119 9.97 19.22 22.74
N ARG A 120 8.83 19.56 22.11
CA ARG A 120 7.86 18.55 21.64
C ARG A 120 8.42 17.60 20.60
N ILE A 121 9.16 18.14 19.60
CA ILE A 121 9.83 17.32 18.60
C ILE A 121 10.77 16.33 19.28
N GLN A 122 11.56 16.80 20.25
CA GLN A 122 12.47 15.95 21.02
C GLN A 122 11.69 14.88 21.79
N ASP A 123 10.70 15.25 22.58
CA ASP A 123 9.90 14.31 23.40
C ASP A 123 9.25 13.21 22.55
N VAL A 124 8.62 13.60 21.42
CA VAL A 124 7.93 12.66 20.52
C VAL A 124 8.92 11.71 19.84
N THR A 125 10.05 12.23 19.35
CA THR A 125 11.05 11.40 18.67
C THR A 125 11.80 10.49 19.63
N GLU A 126 12.08 10.92 20.86
CA GLU A 126 12.69 10.10 21.92
C GLU A 126 11.74 8.98 22.35
N SER A 127 10.50 9.30 22.68
CA SER A 127 9.51 8.31 23.09
C SER A 127 9.21 7.26 22.02
N SER A 128 9.41 7.60 20.73
CA SER A 128 9.19 6.71 19.59
C SER A 128 10.47 6.03 19.09
N HIS A 129 11.64 6.34 19.66
CA HIS A 129 12.97 5.87 19.22
C HIS A 129 13.25 6.21 17.73
N LEU A 130 12.85 7.42 17.30
CA LEU A 130 12.95 7.88 15.93
C LEU A 130 13.86 9.11 15.73
N GLN A 131 14.71 9.45 16.74
CA GLN A 131 15.64 10.60 16.66
C GLN A 131 16.56 10.53 15.44
N ARG A 132 16.89 9.32 14.97
CA ARG A 132 17.68 9.09 13.75
C ARG A 132 17.06 9.68 12.47
N LEU A 133 15.78 10.03 12.51
CA LEU A 133 15.07 10.63 11.38
C LEU A 133 15.16 12.17 11.37
N LEU A 134 15.66 12.80 12.45
CA LEU A 134 15.84 14.25 12.50
C LEU A 134 16.97 14.70 11.56
N ASP A 135 16.89 15.93 11.10
CA ASP A 135 17.87 16.63 10.26
C ASP A 135 18.22 15.88 8.96
N ARG A 136 17.27 15.12 8.43
CA ARG A 136 17.43 14.39 7.16
C ARG A 136 16.68 15.06 6.03
N ASP A 137 17.20 14.91 4.83
CA ASP A 137 16.50 15.28 3.60
C ASP A 137 15.32 14.31 3.37
N ILE A 138 14.10 14.86 3.25
CA ILE A 138 12.85 14.10 3.07
C ILE A 138 12.87 13.27 1.79
N PHE A 139 13.52 13.75 0.72
CA PHE A 139 13.58 13.00 -0.54
C PHE A 139 14.38 11.70 -0.41
N ASN A 140 15.34 11.67 0.53
CA ASN A 140 16.18 10.51 0.79
C ASN A 140 15.56 9.48 1.77
N LEU A 141 14.38 9.77 2.30
CA LEU A 141 13.66 8.84 3.17
C LEU A 141 12.95 7.75 2.38
N SER A 142 12.92 6.54 2.93
CA SER A 142 12.03 5.47 2.47
C SER A 142 10.55 5.84 2.66
N GLY A 143 9.64 5.14 1.95
CA GLY A 143 8.20 5.35 2.11
C GLY A 143 7.74 5.20 3.57
N GLY A 144 8.23 4.16 4.26
CA GLY A 144 7.90 3.93 5.66
C GLY A 144 8.47 5.01 6.60
N GLU A 145 9.69 5.52 6.35
CA GLU A 145 10.24 6.63 7.14
C GLU A 145 9.43 7.92 6.93
N LYS A 146 8.96 8.17 5.70
CA LYS A 146 8.04 9.29 5.41
C LYS A 146 6.73 9.17 6.18
N GLN A 147 6.13 7.98 6.20
CA GLN A 147 4.90 7.73 6.97
C GLN A 147 5.10 7.99 8.47
N LEU A 148 6.23 7.53 9.03
CA LEU A 148 6.55 7.79 10.43
C LEU A 148 6.75 9.30 10.71
N ILE A 149 7.39 10.07 9.81
CA ILE A 149 7.51 11.53 9.94
C ILE A 149 6.13 12.19 9.93
N ALA A 150 5.22 11.78 9.03
CA ALA A 150 3.85 12.30 9.02
C ALA A 150 3.12 12.03 10.35
N CYS A 151 3.22 10.82 10.88
CA CYS A 151 2.65 10.46 12.19
C CYS A 151 3.27 11.27 13.35
N ILE A 152 4.60 11.50 13.34
CA ILE A 152 5.28 12.33 14.34
C ILE A 152 4.77 13.77 14.26
N GLY A 153 4.63 14.34 13.06
CA GLY A 153 4.12 15.71 12.84
C GLY A 153 2.78 15.94 13.52
N VAL A 154 1.81 15.06 13.27
CA VAL A 154 0.49 15.12 13.93
C VAL A 154 0.59 15.03 15.46
N THR A 155 1.54 14.23 15.98
CA THR A 155 1.75 14.10 17.44
C THR A 155 2.35 15.36 18.05
N VAL A 156 3.20 16.10 17.33
CA VAL A 156 3.83 17.35 17.81
C VAL A 156 2.77 18.42 18.08
N CYS A 157 1.73 18.52 17.28
CA CYS A 157 0.68 19.54 17.43
C CYS A 157 -0.39 19.18 18.49
N GLN A 158 -0.49 17.91 18.90
CA GLN A 158 -1.42 17.40 19.94
C GLN A 158 -2.90 17.67 19.60
N HIS A 159 -3.32 17.21 18.43
CA HIS A 159 -4.72 17.29 18.03
C HIS A 159 -5.62 16.39 18.88
N ASP A 160 -6.87 16.83 19.13
CA ASP A 160 -7.89 16.02 19.81
C ASP A 160 -8.39 14.86 18.93
N LEU A 161 -8.43 15.08 17.61
CA LEU A 161 -8.81 14.12 16.58
C LEU A 161 -7.63 13.80 15.67
N ILE A 162 -7.35 12.54 15.43
CA ILE A 162 -6.34 12.07 14.48
C ILE A 162 -7.03 11.23 13.42
N VAL A 163 -6.86 11.60 12.16
CA VAL A 163 -7.46 10.93 11.00
C VAL A 163 -6.37 10.30 10.16
N LEU A 164 -6.43 8.99 9.99
CA LEU A 164 -5.47 8.22 9.22
C LEU A 164 -6.15 7.59 8.00
N ASP A 165 -5.66 7.85 6.81
CA ASP A 165 -6.18 7.26 5.57
C ASP A 165 -5.15 6.27 5.03
N GLU A 166 -5.45 4.97 5.14
CA GLU A 166 -4.60 3.83 4.76
C GLU A 166 -3.13 3.94 5.22
N PRO A 167 -2.88 4.15 6.52
CA PRO A 167 -1.54 4.43 7.04
C PRO A 167 -0.56 3.26 6.86
N SER A 168 -1.04 2.04 6.62
CA SER A 168 -0.19 0.86 6.44
C SER A 168 0.14 0.54 4.98
N SER A 169 -0.43 1.27 4.01
CA SER A 169 -0.15 1.05 2.59
C SER A 169 1.35 1.27 2.31
N ASN A 170 1.97 0.40 1.53
CA ASN A 170 3.41 0.44 1.19
C ASN A 170 4.39 0.28 2.38
N LEU A 171 3.93 -0.13 3.56
CA LEU A 171 4.79 -0.35 4.72
C LEU A 171 5.22 -1.82 4.84
N ASP A 172 6.48 -2.02 5.24
CA ASP A 172 6.94 -3.32 5.71
C ASP A 172 6.39 -3.63 7.12
N PHE A 173 6.47 -4.88 7.51
CA PHE A 173 5.91 -5.37 8.78
C PHE A 173 6.45 -4.63 10.00
N ILE A 174 7.74 -4.30 10.01
CA ILE A 174 8.39 -3.57 11.10
C ILE A 174 7.82 -2.16 11.21
N THR A 175 7.59 -1.50 10.07
CA THR A 175 7.03 -0.14 10.06
C THR A 175 5.55 -0.15 10.46
N VAL A 176 4.78 -1.17 10.05
CA VAL A 176 3.40 -1.37 10.51
C VAL A 176 3.35 -1.55 12.03
N SER A 177 4.25 -2.36 12.62
CA SER A 177 4.35 -2.52 14.07
C SER A 177 4.64 -1.20 14.81
N LYS A 178 5.50 -0.35 14.24
CA LYS A 178 5.75 1.00 14.79
C LYS A 178 4.51 1.90 14.68
N SER A 179 3.79 1.85 13.58
CA SER A 179 2.53 2.60 13.40
C SER A 179 1.48 2.14 14.43
N ARG A 180 1.37 0.82 14.65
CA ARG A 180 0.54 0.25 15.72
C ARG A 180 0.88 0.85 17.07
N THR A 181 2.18 0.89 17.44
CA THR A 181 2.65 1.45 18.70
C THR A 181 2.31 2.94 18.84
N MET A 182 2.34 3.72 17.74
CA MET A 182 1.95 5.11 17.77
C MET A 182 0.45 5.29 17.98
N ILE A 183 -0.37 4.50 17.31
CA ILE A 183 -1.84 4.50 17.51
C ILE A 183 -2.20 4.16 18.96
N ASP A 184 -1.54 3.16 19.53
CA ASP A 184 -1.74 2.78 20.93
C ASP A 184 -1.37 3.92 21.90
N LYS A 185 -0.27 4.62 21.66
CA LYS A 185 0.11 5.81 22.43
C LYS A 185 -0.93 6.93 22.34
N TRP A 186 -1.49 7.18 21.17
CA TRP A 186 -2.57 8.17 21.01
C TRP A 186 -3.83 7.76 21.78
N LYS A 187 -4.19 6.48 21.73
CA LYS A 187 -5.31 5.93 22.53
C LYS A 187 -5.09 6.15 24.03
N VAL A 188 -3.91 5.78 24.54
CA VAL A 188 -3.55 5.96 25.96
C VAL A 188 -3.54 7.43 26.35
N ALA A 189 -3.14 8.33 25.45
CA ALA A 189 -3.19 9.79 25.67
C ALA A 189 -4.61 10.37 25.63
N GLY A 190 -5.62 9.58 25.26
CA GLY A 190 -7.04 10.00 25.20
C GLY A 190 -7.40 10.74 23.90
N ASN A 191 -6.58 10.65 22.85
CA ASN A 191 -6.92 11.17 21.53
C ASN A 191 -8.04 10.33 20.90
N THR A 192 -8.91 10.96 20.15
CA THR A 192 -9.85 10.29 19.26
C THR A 192 -9.15 9.97 17.97
N VAL A 193 -9.19 8.71 17.53
CA VAL A 193 -8.50 8.28 16.31
C VAL A 193 -9.48 7.62 15.35
N VAL A 194 -9.48 8.07 14.11
CA VAL A 194 -10.25 7.45 13.01
C VAL A 194 -9.28 6.95 11.96
N ILE A 195 -9.38 5.67 11.64
CA ILE A 195 -8.45 4.98 10.72
C ILE A 195 -9.26 4.38 9.59
N ALA A 196 -9.07 4.82 8.36
CA ALA A 196 -9.52 4.10 7.19
C ALA A 196 -8.44 3.08 6.80
N GLU A 197 -8.77 1.78 6.75
CA GLU A 197 -7.75 0.75 6.57
C GLU A 197 -8.29 -0.51 5.89
N HIS A 198 -7.41 -1.17 5.12
CA HIS A 198 -7.64 -2.48 4.55
C HIS A 198 -6.95 -3.60 5.32
N ARG A 199 -5.72 -3.38 5.81
CA ARG A 199 -4.97 -4.35 6.62
C ARG A 199 -5.40 -4.26 8.08
N LEU A 200 -6.21 -5.19 8.55
CA LEU A 200 -6.89 -5.08 9.85
C LEU A 200 -6.16 -5.79 10.99
N TYR A 201 -5.31 -6.78 10.68
CA TYR A 201 -4.66 -7.65 11.66
C TYR A 201 -3.89 -6.88 12.75
N TYR A 202 -3.22 -5.78 12.39
CA TYR A 202 -2.40 -5.02 13.33
C TYR A 202 -3.22 -4.07 14.22
N LEU A 203 -4.49 -3.87 13.93
CA LEU A 203 -5.42 -3.01 14.67
C LEU A 203 -6.22 -3.77 15.73
N LEU A 204 -6.23 -5.10 15.67
CA LEU A 204 -6.91 -5.91 16.69
C LEU A 204 -6.34 -5.61 18.08
N GLY A 205 -7.25 -5.46 19.07
CA GLY A 205 -6.92 -5.13 20.45
C GLY A 205 -6.59 -3.65 20.72
N ILE A 206 -6.47 -2.79 19.66
CA ILE A 206 -6.29 -1.35 19.83
C ILE A 206 -7.58 -0.59 19.51
N VAL A 207 -8.20 -0.93 18.39
CA VAL A 207 -9.45 -0.32 17.91
C VAL A 207 -10.61 -0.70 18.85
N ASP A 208 -11.49 0.24 19.16
CA ASP A 208 -12.67 -0.02 19.96
C ASP A 208 -13.83 -0.54 19.12
N ARG A 209 -13.99 -0.01 17.89
CA ARG A 209 -15.03 -0.44 16.93
C ARG A 209 -14.52 -0.47 15.51
N PHE A 210 -14.98 -1.46 14.76
CA PHE A 210 -14.85 -1.56 13.32
C PHE A 210 -16.17 -1.18 12.65
N VAL A 211 -16.14 -0.19 11.77
CA VAL A 211 -17.26 0.27 10.96
C VAL A 211 -17.05 -0.22 9.54
N VAL A 212 -17.86 -1.17 9.12
CA VAL A 212 -17.81 -1.76 7.78
C VAL A 212 -18.69 -0.95 6.85
N LEU A 213 -18.07 -0.33 5.85
CA LEU A 213 -18.72 0.44 4.81
C LEU A 213 -18.89 -0.42 3.56
N ASN A 214 -20.03 -0.29 2.90
CA ASN A 214 -20.31 -0.92 1.61
C ASN A 214 -21.16 0.01 0.74
N ASN A 215 -20.74 0.23 -0.51
CA ASN A 215 -21.45 1.08 -1.48
C ASN A 215 -21.92 2.43 -0.92
N GLY A 216 -21.04 3.12 -0.17
CA GLY A 216 -21.31 4.44 0.38
C GLY A 216 -22.17 4.45 1.66
N THR A 217 -22.55 3.31 2.21
CA THR A 217 -23.38 3.19 3.44
C THR A 217 -22.64 2.40 4.53
N ILE A 218 -23.04 2.56 5.78
CA ILE A 218 -22.59 1.68 6.87
C ILE A 218 -23.39 0.38 6.78
N GLU A 219 -22.71 -0.72 6.52
CA GLU A 219 -23.31 -2.06 6.51
C GLU A 219 -23.42 -2.64 7.92
N ASN A 220 -22.32 -2.57 8.68
CA ASN A 220 -22.26 -3.09 10.05
C ASN A 220 -21.29 -2.27 10.91
N ILE A 221 -21.52 -2.32 12.22
CA ILE A 221 -20.61 -1.81 13.24
C ILE A 221 -20.36 -2.93 14.25
N TYR A 222 -19.10 -3.30 14.43
CA TYR A 222 -18.68 -4.34 15.36
C TYR A 222 -17.80 -3.75 16.46
N SER A 223 -17.94 -4.23 17.67
CA SER A 223 -16.94 -4.02 18.72
C SER A 223 -15.65 -4.76 18.37
N CYS A 224 -14.54 -4.40 19.00
CA CYS A 224 -13.27 -5.10 18.81
C CYS A 224 -13.40 -6.60 19.12
N ASP A 225 -14.10 -6.95 20.19
CA ASP A 225 -14.27 -8.35 20.62
C ASP A 225 -15.09 -9.15 19.60
N GLU A 226 -16.21 -8.60 19.11
CA GLU A 226 -17.01 -9.24 18.07
C GLU A 226 -16.24 -9.45 16.79
N PHE A 227 -15.49 -8.43 16.35
CA PHE A 227 -14.71 -8.50 15.12
C PHE A 227 -13.52 -9.46 15.25
N SER A 228 -12.84 -9.46 16.39
CA SER A 228 -11.73 -10.38 16.67
C SER A 228 -12.18 -11.84 16.83
N ALA A 229 -13.44 -12.09 17.16
CA ALA A 229 -14.00 -13.45 17.25
C ALA A 229 -14.41 -14.01 15.87
N MET A 230 -14.43 -13.21 14.81
CA MET A 230 -14.75 -13.67 13.47
C MET A 230 -13.61 -14.50 12.88
N ARG A 231 -13.95 -15.63 12.26
CA ARG A 231 -13.00 -16.43 11.48
C ARG A 231 -12.65 -15.73 10.16
N ASN A 232 -11.50 -16.03 9.60
CA ASN A 232 -11.04 -15.45 8.34
C ASN A 232 -12.07 -15.64 7.19
N GLU A 233 -12.83 -16.75 7.14
CA GLU A 233 -13.85 -16.95 6.11
C GLU A 233 -15.02 -15.95 6.23
N GLN A 234 -15.40 -15.57 7.46
CA GLN A 234 -16.45 -14.58 7.69
C GLN A 234 -15.95 -13.17 7.31
N ILE A 235 -14.70 -12.84 7.64
CA ILE A 235 -14.04 -11.60 7.25
C ILE A 235 -13.96 -11.49 5.72
N GLN A 236 -13.61 -12.59 5.05
CA GLN A 236 -13.51 -12.66 3.60
C GLN A 236 -14.87 -12.48 2.90
N GLN A 237 -15.97 -13.01 3.48
CA GLN A 237 -17.33 -12.79 2.97
C GLN A 237 -17.74 -11.31 2.98
N LEU A 238 -17.15 -10.50 3.86
CA LEU A 238 -17.29 -9.03 3.88
C LEU A 238 -16.39 -8.33 2.86
N GLY A 239 -15.62 -9.06 2.05
CA GLY A 239 -14.65 -8.52 1.11
C GLY A 239 -13.39 -7.93 1.77
N LEU A 240 -13.14 -8.25 3.04
CA LEU A 240 -12.05 -7.70 3.83
C LEU A 240 -10.82 -8.60 3.83
N ARG A 241 -9.69 -8.04 4.27
CA ARG A 241 -8.42 -8.72 4.45
C ARG A 241 -8.42 -9.54 5.73
N ALA A 242 -7.67 -10.63 5.75
CA ALA A 242 -7.57 -11.53 6.90
C ALA A 242 -7.10 -10.80 8.17
N THR A 243 -7.70 -11.18 9.29
CA THR A 243 -7.36 -10.65 10.63
C THR A 243 -6.46 -11.59 11.39
N HIS A 244 -6.57 -12.90 11.18
CA HIS A 244 -5.80 -13.94 11.87
C HIS A 244 -4.78 -14.56 10.91
N LEU A 245 -3.64 -13.84 10.72
CA LEU A 245 -2.61 -14.25 9.77
C LEU A 245 -1.94 -15.57 10.12
N ASN A 246 -1.87 -15.93 11.41
CA ASN A 246 -1.29 -17.18 11.88
C ASN A 246 -2.08 -18.44 11.47
N GLU A 247 -3.36 -18.30 11.13
CA GLU A 247 -4.22 -19.39 10.67
C GLU A 247 -4.11 -19.67 9.18
N LEU A 248 -3.52 -18.74 8.43
CA LEU A 248 -3.39 -18.87 6.99
C LEU A 248 -2.32 -19.91 6.61
N THR A 249 -2.61 -20.68 5.56
CA THR A 249 -1.74 -21.70 5.00
C THR A 249 -1.50 -21.47 3.50
N PRO A 250 -0.35 -21.91 2.96
CA PRO A 250 -0.07 -21.79 1.54
C PRO A 250 -1.08 -22.55 0.68
N GLN A 251 -1.52 -21.91 -0.39
CA GLN A 251 -2.36 -22.55 -1.41
C GLN A 251 -1.48 -23.35 -2.36
N HIS A 252 -1.42 -24.69 -2.15
CA HIS A 252 -0.61 -25.57 -2.98
C HIS A 252 -1.09 -25.60 -4.43
N ARG A 253 -0.16 -25.40 -5.35
CA ARG A 253 -0.37 -25.68 -6.77
C ARG A 253 0.24 -27.01 -7.14
N SER A 254 -0.47 -27.81 -7.93
CA SER A 254 0.12 -28.95 -8.62
C SER A 254 1.01 -28.39 -9.73
N LEU A 255 2.29 -28.17 -9.42
CA LEU A 255 3.26 -27.76 -10.42
C LEU A 255 3.46 -28.92 -11.38
N THR A 256 3.15 -28.73 -12.66
CA THR A 256 3.58 -29.67 -13.69
C THR A 256 5.10 -29.63 -13.75
N GLU A 257 5.74 -30.81 -13.69
CA GLU A 257 7.19 -30.94 -13.89
C GLU A 257 7.55 -30.50 -15.31
N HIS A 258 7.77 -29.23 -15.50
CA HIS A 258 8.37 -28.68 -16.70
C HIS A 258 9.90 -28.82 -16.59
N ASN A 259 10.57 -29.09 -17.72
CA ASN A 259 12.03 -29.04 -17.82
C ASN A 259 12.54 -27.81 -17.06
N GLN A 260 13.32 -28.02 -16.00
CA GLN A 260 13.80 -26.98 -15.12
C GLN A 260 14.71 -26.04 -15.91
N SER A 261 14.12 -24.96 -16.42
CA SER A 261 14.84 -23.81 -16.96
C SER A 261 14.95 -22.73 -15.90
N TYR A 262 16.05 -21.98 -15.92
CA TYR A 262 16.35 -21.00 -14.89
C TYR A 262 16.79 -19.67 -15.49
N ILE A 263 16.38 -18.59 -14.83
CA ILE A 263 17.02 -17.28 -14.96
C ILE A 263 18.16 -17.25 -13.95
N SER A 264 19.39 -17.27 -14.44
CA SER A 264 20.57 -17.40 -13.59
C SER A 264 21.36 -16.10 -13.52
N LEU A 265 21.73 -15.70 -12.31
CA LEU A 265 22.68 -14.62 -12.04
C LEU A 265 23.98 -15.21 -11.51
N ARG A 266 25.13 -14.72 -12.00
CA ARG A 266 26.46 -15.17 -11.56
C ARG A 266 27.37 -13.97 -11.35
N HIS A 267 28.02 -13.92 -10.16
CA HIS A 267 28.94 -12.85 -9.75
C HIS A 267 28.36 -11.45 -10.00
N PHE A 268 27.05 -11.30 -9.68
CA PHE A 268 26.27 -10.14 -10.04
C PHE A 268 26.45 -9.02 -9.03
N GLN A 269 26.99 -7.87 -9.49
CA GLN A 269 27.23 -6.69 -8.67
C GLN A 269 26.63 -5.44 -9.32
N PHE A 270 25.89 -4.67 -8.55
CA PHE A 270 25.32 -3.40 -8.98
C PHE A 270 25.52 -2.28 -7.95
N ARG A 271 25.74 -1.07 -8.47
CA ARG A 271 25.75 0.20 -7.72
C ARG A 271 25.22 1.33 -8.59
N TYR A 272 24.46 2.24 -8.00
CA TYR A 272 23.88 3.36 -8.75
C TYR A 272 24.93 4.35 -9.25
N HIS A 273 25.98 4.60 -8.48
CA HIS A 273 27.06 5.51 -8.85
C HIS A 273 28.43 4.88 -8.55
N ARG A 274 29.45 5.29 -9.29
CA ARG A 274 30.82 4.71 -9.19
C ARG A 274 31.37 4.71 -7.75
N LYS A 275 31.04 5.74 -6.94
CA LYS A 275 31.49 5.90 -5.55
C LYS A 275 30.48 5.37 -4.51
N ALA A 276 29.27 4.96 -4.94
CA ALA A 276 28.26 4.43 -4.03
C ALA A 276 28.65 3.01 -3.55
N PRO A 277 28.19 2.60 -2.37
CA PRO A 277 28.31 1.21 -1.94
C PRO A 277 27.59 0.29 -2.92
N LEU A 278 27.91 -1.00 -2.87
CA LEU A 278 27.15 -2.01 -3.62
C LEU A 278 25.72 -2.06 -3.11
N SER A 279 24.78 -1.93 -4.03
CA SER A 279 23.35 -2.11 -3.76
C SER A 279 22.93 -3.56 -3.94
N LEU A 280 23.67 -4.31 -4.76
CA LEU A 280 23.53 -5.75 -4.94
C LEU A 280 24.91 -6.39 -5.06
N ASP A 281 25.08 -7.53 -4.38
CA ASP A 281 26.27 -8.37 -4.42
C ASP A 281 25.83 -9.84 -4.31
N ILE A 282 25.49 -10.44 -5.46
CA ILE A 282 24.88 -11.77 -5.56
C ILE A 282 25.86 -12.68 -6.29
N ASP A 283 26.44 -13.64 -5.59
CA ASP A 283 27.38 -14.58 -6.19
C ASP A 283 26.65 -15.56 -7.12
N CYS A 284 25.59 -16.17 -6.65
CA CYS A 284 24.78 -17.13 -7.39
C CYS A 284 23.30 -16.98 -7.04
N LEU A 285 22.44 -16.94 -8.05
CA LEU A 285 20.98 -16.98 -7.90
C LEU A 285 20.39 -17.70 -9.13
N ASP A 286 19.53 -18.68 -8.89
CA ASP A 286 18.77 -19.38 -9.91
C ASP A 286 17.28 -19.26 -9.62
N LEU A 287 16.54 -18.58 -10.51
CA LEU A 287 15.10 -18.40 -10.44
C LEU A 287 14.43 -19.37 -11.40
N LYS A 288 13.51 -20.18 -10.92
CA LYS A 288 12.79 -21.15 -11.72
C LYS A 288 11.81 -20.47 -12.67
N GLU A 289 11.77 -20.90 -13.91
CA GLU A 289 10.83 -20.40 -14.91
C GLU A 289 9.44 -21.05 -14.75
N GLY A 290 8.41 -20.33 -15.19
CA GLY A 290 7.03 -20.81 -15.14
C GLY A 290 6.42 -20.85 -13.73
N GLN A 291 7.09 -20.23 -12.75
CA GLN A 291 6.66 -20.18 -11.35
C GLN A 291 6.55 -18.74 -10.85
N ILE A 292 5.89 -18.59 -9.71
CA ILE A 292 5.80 -17.32 -8.96
C ILE A 292 6.86 -17.34 -7.86
N THR A 293 7.92 -16.53 -8.01
CA THR A 293 8.91 -16.34 -6.94
C THR A 293 8.59 -15.04 -6.19
N ALA A 294 8.22 -15.14 -4.92
CA ALA A 294 8.07 -13.99 -4.06
C ALA A 294 9.45 -13.52 -3.55
N ILE A 295 9.78 -12.26 -3.83
CA ILE A 295 11.01 -11.60 -3.40
C ILE A 295 10.70 -10.77 -2.17
N ILE A 296 11.16 -11.24 -1.01
CA ILE A 296 10.93 -10.60 0.29
C ILE A 296 12.24 -10.02 0.85
N GLY A 297 12.13 -9.12 1.81
CA GLY A 297 13.27 -8.47 2.45
C GLY A 297 12.87 -7.09 2.99
N ARG A 298 13.65 -6.54 3.92
CA ARG A 298 13.39 -5.23 4.50
C ARG A 298 13.42 -4.11 3.45
N ASN A 299 12.85 -2.95 3.79
CA ASN A 299 12.98 -1.76 2.94
C ASN A 299 14.46 -1.38 2.79
N GLY A 300 14.87 -1.11 1.54
CA GLY A 300 16.28 -0.84 1.21
C GLY A 300 17.16 -2.08 1.03
N ALA A 301 16.64 -3.31 1.18
CA ALA A 301 17.42 -4.55 1.01
C ALA A 301 17.90 -4.81 -0.42
N GLY A 302 17.38 -4.10 -1.44
CA GLY A 302 17.79 -4.25 -2.84
C GLY A 302 16.77 -4.95 -3.74
N LYS A 303 15.56 -5.25 -3.26
CA LYS A 303 14.50 -5.96 -4.03
C LYS A 303 14.15 -5.27 -5.35
N SER A 304 13.69 -4.02 -5.29
CA SER A 304 13.34 -3.23 -6.49
C SER A 304 14.57 -2.94 -7.36
N THR A 305 15.78 -2.86 -6.78
CA THR A 305 17.03 -2.75 -7.52
C THR A 305 17.29 -4.00 -8.35
N LEU A 306 17.10 -5.19 -7.78
CA LEU A 306 17.20 -6.46 -8.50
C LEU A 306 16.20 -6.52 -9.66
N ALA A 307 14.94 -6.17 -9.41
CA ALA A 307 13.89 -6.10 -10.42
C ALA A 307 14.26 -5.16 -11.59
N ARG A 308 14.74 -3.96 -11.29
CA ARG A 308 15.19 -2.98 -12.31
C ARG A 308 16.39 -3.46 -13.11
N CYS A 309 17.29 -4.22 -12.49
CA CYS A 309 18.39 -4.85 -13.19
C CYS A 309 17.89 -5.99 -14.12
N LEU A 310 16.99 -6.83 -13.63
CA LEU A 310 16.42 -7.94 -14.42
C LEU A 310 15.56 -7.42 -15.58
N SER A 311 14.78 -6.37 -15.38
CA SER A 311 13.96 -5.77 -16.44
C SER A 311 14.76 -4.99 -17.49
N GLY A 312 16.04 -4.69 -17.24
CA GLY A 312 16.90 -3.93 -18.17
C GLY A 312 16.80 -2.44 -18.04
N ILE A 313 16.06 -1.91 -17.07
CA ILE A 313 16.02 -0.48 -16.74
C ILE A 313 17.42 -0.04 -16.30
N GLU A 314 18.01 -0.78 -15.36
CA GLU A 314 19.42 -0.59 -15.01
C GLU A 314 20.31 -1.35 -15.99
N ARG A 315 21.15 -0.56 -16.70
CA ARG A 315 21.94 -1.08 -17.85
C ARG A 315 23.30 -1.60 -17.46
N LYS A 316 23.94 -0.99 -16.45
CA LYS A 316 25.36 -1.24 -16.11
C LYS A 316 25.45 -2.00 -14.80
N PHE A 317 25.94 -3.22 -14.86
CA PHE A 317 26.28 -4.06 -13.72
C PHE A 317 27.52 -4.88 -14.06
N LYS A 318 28.11 -5.55 -13.06
CA LYS A 318 29.14 -6.58 -13.26
C LYS A 318 28.49 -7.95 -13.12
N GLY A 319 29.10 -8.97 -13.73
CA GLY A 319 28.58 -10.34 -13.73
C GLY A 319 27.69 -10.63 -14.93
N GLU A 320 26.93 -11.71 -14.85
CA GLU A 320 26.11 -12.24 -15.95
C GLU A 320 24.69 -12.52 -15.52
N ILE A 321 23.75 -12.26 -16.42
CA ILE A 321 22.37 -12.75 -16.36
C ILE A 321 22.17 -13.69 -17.54
N LYS A 322 21.80 -14.95 -17.27
CA LYS A 322 21.53 -15.97 -18.29
C LYS A 322 20.06 -16.38 -18.24
N HIS A 323 19.49 -16.65 -19.40
CA HIS A 323 18.18 -17.22 -19.60
C HIS A 323 18.26 -18.19 -20.77
N HIS A 324 17.74 -19.42 -20.64
CA HIS A 324 17.93 -20.48 -21.61
C HIS A 324 19.39 -20.67 -22.03
N ASN A 325 20.33 -20.68 -21.09
CA ASN A 325 21.79 -20.76 -21.30
C ASN A 325 22.41 -19.68 -22.21
N LYS A 326 21.67 -18.60 -22.50
CA LYS A 326 22.17 -17.44 -23.25
C LYS A 326 22.35 -16.24 -22.33
N THR A 327 23.48 -15.52 -22.49
CA THR A 327 23.70 -14.27 -21.73
C THR A 327 22.76 -13.17 -22.24
N TYR A 328 21.97 -12.62 -21.34
CA TYR A 328 21.00 -11.57 -21.65
C TYR A 328 21.63 -10.20 -21.54
N LYS A 329 21.87 -9.57 -22.67
CA LYS A 329 22.23 -8.15 -22.78
C LYS A 329 21.01 -7.27 -22.52
N ASN A 330 21.23 -5.98 -22.31
CA ASN A 330 20.19 -5.01 -21.98
C ASN A 330 18.97 -5.05 -22.91
N LYS A 331 19.20 -5.06 -24.23
CA LYS A 331 18.11 -5.11 -25.22
C LYS A 331 17.24 -6.36 -25.07
N GLY A 332 17.86 -7.54 -24.90
CA GLY A 332 17.12 -8.79 -24.72
C GLY A 332 16.29 -8.81 -23.43
N ARG A 333 16.76 -8.17 -22.35
CA ARG A 333 15.99 -8.04 -21.11
C ARG A 333 14.75 -7.17 -21.30
N LEU A 334 14.88 -6.00 -21.94
CA LEU A 334 13.76 -5.12 -22.27
C LEU A 334 12.72 -5.78 -23.18
N GLU A 335 13.13 -6.69 -24.06
CA GLU A 335 12.22 -7.42 -24.96
C GLU A 335 11.47 -8.56 -24.25
N LYS A 336 12.03 -9.15 -23.19
CA LYS A 336 11.51 -10.35 -22.53
C LYS A 336 10.85 -10.10 -21.18
N VAL A 337 11.18 -8.99 -20.53
CA VAL A 337 10.71 -8.64 -19.19
C VAL A 337 9.80 -7.45 -19.24
N TYR A 338 8.69 -7.51 -18.53
CA TYR A 338 7.83 -6.37 -18.21
C TYR A 338 7.83 -6.15 -16.69
N MET A 339 7.87 -4.92 -16.25
CA MET A 339 7.85 -4.58 -14.82
C MET A 339 6.71 -3.61 -14.54
N VAL A 340 5.85 -4.00 -13.58
CA VAL A 340 4.87 -3.11 -12.95
C VAL A 340 5.54 -2.46 -11.75
N PHE A 341 5.59 -1.13 -11.74
CA PHE A 341 6.26 -0.36 -10.70
C PHE A 341 5.38 -0.19 -9.46
N GLN A 342 6.03 -0.03 -8.31
CA GLN A 342 5.37 0.34 -7.06
C GLN A 342 4.63 1.69 -7.19
N ASP A 343 5.25 2.71 -7.79
CA ASP A 343 4.60 3.98 -8.12
C ASP A 343 4.06 3.92 -9.55
N VAL A 344 2.82 3.51 -9.68
CA VAL A 344 2.16 3.33 -10.98
C VAL A 344 1.98 4.64 -11.76
N ASN A 345 2.03 5.81 -11.10
CA ASN A 345 1.97 7.09 -11.78
C ASN A 345 3.18 7.32 -12.71
N CYS A 346 4.30 6.61 -12.46
CA CYS A 346 5.48 6.65 -13.32
C CYS A 346 5.34 5.76 -14.57
N GLN A 347 4.23 5.05 -14.74
CA GLN A 347 4.06 4.04 -15.79
C GLN A 347 2.83 4.27 -16.68
N LEU A 348 1.85 5.04 -16.21
CA LEU A 348 0.60 5.29 -16.92
C LEU A 348 0.71 6.60 -17.72
N PHE A 349 0.70 6.50 -19.06
CA PHE A 349 0.97 7.63 -19.96
C PHE A 349 -0.09 7.88 -21.02
N ALA A 350 -1.05 6.95 -21.20
CA ALA A 350 -2.04 7.05 -22.24
C ALA A 350 -3.12 8.12 -21.96
N GLU A 351 -3.87 8.47 -22.99
CA GLU A 351 -4.98 9.42 -22.92
C GLU A 351 -6.24 8.78 -22.30
N SER A 352 -6.35 7.44 -22.34
CA SER A 352 -7.47 6.69 -21.76
C SER A 352 -6.98 5.36 -21.19
N VAL A 353 -7.80 4.75 -20.31
CA VAL A 353 -7.60 3.42 -19.75
C VAL A 353 -7.44 2.36 -20.84
N GLU A 354 -8.30 2.42 -21.87
CA GLU A 354 -8.21 1.53 -23.03
C GLU A 354 -6.87 1.68 -23.77
N ASN A 355 -6.46 2.91 -24.04
CA ASN A 355 -5.22 3.19 -24.75
C ASN A 355 -3.98 2.73 -23.95
N GLU A 356 -4.04 2.69 -22.63
CA GLU A 356 -2.96 2.16 -21.80
C GLU A 356 -2.75 0.66 -22.03
N LEU A 357 -3.82 -0.14 -22.20
CA LEU A 357 -3.72 -1.54 -22.60
C LEU A 357 -3.17 -1.70 -24.01
N LEU A 358 -3.59 -0.85 -24.97
CA LEU A 358 -3.12 -0.87 -26.34
C LEU A 358 -1.65 -0.45 -26.50
N ILE A 359 -1.11 0.41 -25.61
CA ILE A 359 0.33 0.68 -25.54
C ILE A 359 1.09 -0.60 -25.18
N SER A 360 0.57 -1.39 -24.26
CA SER A 360 1.19 -2.63 -23.79
C SER A 360 1.08 -3.78 -24.81
N ASN A 361 -0.05 -3.86 -25.54
CA ASN A 361 -0.24 -4.80 -26.62
C ASN A 361 -1.18 -4.21 -27.69
N LYS A 362 -0.61 -3.87 -28.86
CA LYS A 362 -1.32 -3.23 -29.98
C LYS A 362 -2.28 -4.17 -30.75
N THR A 363 -2.20 -5.47 -30.50
CA THR A 363 -2.98 -6.48 -31.25
C THR A 363 -4.25 -6.90 -30.51
N LEU A 364 -4.55 -6.31 -29.35
CA LEU A 364 -5.74 -6.62 -28.58
C LEU A 364 -7.00 -6.31 -29.37
N SER A 365 -7.92 -7.25 -29.40
CA SER A 365 -9.29 -7.04 -29.87
C SER A 365 -10.11 -6.30 -28.81
N ASP A 366 -11.19 -5.66 -29.22
CA ASP A 366 -12.14 -4.98 -28.34
C ASP A 366 -12.69 -5.92 -27.24
N ALA A 367 -12.99 -7.17 -27.60
CA ALA A 367 -13.45 -8.19 -26.64
C ALA A 367 -12.40 -8.56 -25.59
N GLU A 368 -11.12 -8.60 -25.94
CA GLU A 368 -10.03 -8.86 -25.00
C GLU A 368 -9.84 -7.65 -24.06
N ILE A 369 -9.91 -6.43 -24.57
CA ILE A 369 -9.87 -5.20 -23.78
C ILE A 369 -11.01 -5.22 -22.76
N GLU A 370 -12.25 -5.44 -23.20
CA GLU A 370 -13.43 -5.48 -22.33
C GLU A 370 -13.29 -6.56 -21.24
N THR A 371 -12.77 -7.74 -21.61
CA THR A 371 -12.52 -8.84 -20.67
C THR A 371 -11.51 -8.40 -19.59
N GLN A 372 -10.41 -7.77 -19.97
CA GLN A 372 -9.40 -7.31 -19.02
C GLN A 372 -9.94 -6.21 -18.10
N LEU A 373 -10.63 -5.21 -18.67
CA LEU A 373 -11.21 -4.12 -17.91
C LEU A 373 -12.26 -4.61 -16.89
N THR A 374 -13.05 -5.61 -17.27
CA THR A 374 -14.04 -6.25 -16.39
C THR A 374 -13.36 -7.06 -15.30
N THR A 375 -12.33 -7.86 -15.64
CA THR A 375 -11.57 -8.68 -14.67
C THR A 375 -10.95 -7.81 -13.56
N PHE A 376 -10.48 -6.62 -13.92
CA PHE A 376 -9.87 -5.68 -12.98
C PHE A 376 -10.84 -4.62 -12.44
N ASP A 377 -12.15 -4.74 -12.68
CA ASP A 377 -13.19 -3.83 -12.19
C ASP A 377 -12.90 -2.35 -12.51
N ILE A 378 -12.50 -2.09 -13.77
CA ILE A 378 -12.23 -0.73 -14.32
C ILE A 378 -12.94 -0.51 -15.67
N ALA A 379 -13.89 -1.34 -16.03
CA ALA A 379 -14.61 -1.24 -17.31
C ALA A 379 -15.41 0.08 -17.42
N LYS A 380 -15.98 0.56 -16.31
CA LYS A 380 -16.70 1.84 -16.25
C LYS A 380 -15.81 3.05 -16.58
N ASP A 381 -14.50 2.91 -16.43
CA ASP A 381 -13.53 3.98 -16.60
C ASP A 381 -12.77 3.93 -17.93
N ARG A 382 -13.24 3.09 -18.88
CA ARG A 382 -12.59 2.78 -20.17
C ARG A 382 -12.07 4.03 -20.91
N GLU A 383 -12.92 5.07 -20.99
CA GLU A 383 -12.64 6.32 -21.68
C GLU A 383 -11.91 7.37 -20.81
N ARG A 384 -11.79 7.11 -19.49
CA ARG A 384 -11.21 8.08 -18.56
C ARG A 384 -9.69 8.13 -18.70
N HIS A 385 -9.15 9.32 -18.44
CA HIS A 385 -7.69 9.49 -18.36
C HIS A 385 -7.13 8.75 -17.15
N PRO A 386 -6.05 7.93 -17.27
CA PRO A 386 -5.51 7.13 -16.18
C PRO A 386 -5.19 7.94 -14.89
N LEU A 387 -4.73 9.19 -15.03
CA LEU A 387 -4.44 10.03 -13.86
C LEU A 387 -5.69 10.48 -13.09
N ALA A 388 -6.88 10.39 -13.69
CA ALA A 388 -8.15 10.71 -13.02
C ALA A 388 -8.70 9.53 -12.18
N LEU A 389 -8.09 8.34 -12.26
CA LEU A 389 -8.45 7.16 -11.49
C LEU A 389 -8.01 7.30 -10.03
N SER A 390 -8.69 6.60 -9.13
CA SER A 390 -8.24 6.40 -7.75
C SER A 390 -6.93 5.59 -7.70
N GLY A 391 -6.25 5.59 -6.55
CA GLY A 391 -4.99 4.84 -6.37
C GLY A 391 -5.15 3.34 -6.67
N GLY A 392 -6.21 2.72 -6.16
CA GLY A 392 -6.50 1.30 -6.41
C GLY A 392 -6.84 1.00 -7.88
N GLU A 393 -7.62 1.85 -8.55
CA GLU A 393 -7.94 1.71 -9.98
C GLU A 393 -6.67 1.84 -10.85
N LYS A 394 -5.77 2.79 -10.54
CA LYS A 394 -4.46 2.91 -11.20
C LYS A 394 -3.62 1.66 -11.03
N GLN A 395 -3.61 1.09 -9.84
CA GLN A 395 -2.86 -0.14 -9.55
C GLN A 395 -3.39 -1.31 -10.37
N ARG A 396 -4.73 -1.48 -10.42
CA ARG A 396 -5.39 -2.50 -11.23
C ARG A 396 -5.13 -2.31 -12.72
N LEU A 397 -5.16 -1.08 -13.23
CA LEU A 397 -4.81 -0.78 -14.62
C LEU A 397 -3.36 -1.13 -14.95
N ALA A 398 -2.41 -0.79 -14.09
CA ALA A 398 -1.00 -1.13 -14.30
C ALA A 398 -0.77 -2.65 -14.32
N ILE A 399 -1.47 -3.41 -13.47
CA ILE A 399 -1.44 -4.88 -13.49
C ILE A 399 -2.05 -5.40 -14.79
N ALA A 400 -3.23 -4.92 -15.20
CA ALA A 400 -3.89 -5.29 -16.45
C ALA A 400 -2.96 -5.04 -17.65
N SER A 401 -2.26 -3.91 -17.69
CA SER A 401 -1.26 -3.57 -18.71
C SER A 401 -0.11 -4.57 -18.74
N GLY A 402 0.32 -5.08 -17.59
CA GLY A 402 1.32 -6.16 -17.50
C GLY A 402 0.80 -7.50 -18.02
N VAL A 403 -0.45 -7.83 -17.70
CA VAL A 403 -1.09 -9.10 -18.08
C VAL A 403 -1.23 -9.23 -19.60
N VAL A 404 -1.64 -8.16 -20.28
CA VAL A 404 -1.87 -8.17 -21.73
C VAL A 404 -0.59 -8.19 -22.56
N THR A 405 0.59 -7.98 -21.96
CA THR A 405 1.85 -8.05 -22.70
C THR A 405 2.15 -9.48 -23.14
N GLU A 406 2.97 -9.65 -24.18
CA GLU A 406 3.49 -10.95 -24.62
C GLU A 406 4.83 -11.31 -23.98
N ARG A 407 5.22 -10.63 -22.89
CA ARG A 407 6.52 -10.85 -22.24
C ARG A 407 6.54 -12.18 -21.50
N GLU A 408 7.69 -12.83 -21.51
CA GLU A 408 7.91 -14.14 -20.89
C GLU A 408 8.06 -14.03 -19.36
N ILE A 409 8.63 -12.91 -18.91
CA ILE A 409 8.92 -12.65 -17.50
C ILE A 409 8.19 -11.37 -17.07
N LEU A 410 7.41 -11.49 -16.02
CA LEU A 410 6.67 -10.39 -15.44
C LEU A 410 7.16 -10.11 -14.02
N ILE A 411 7.45 -8.87 -13.72
CA ILE A 411 7.88 -8.42 -12.40
C ILE A 411 6.81 -7.48 -11.86
N PHE A 412 6.29 -7.78 -10.68
CA PHE A 412 5.33 -6.93 -9.98
C PHE A 412 5.97 -6.42 -8.68
N ASP A 413 6.05 -5.09 -8.54
CA ASP A 413 6.60 -4.44 -7.35
C ASP A 413 5.46 -3.86 -6.51
N GLU A 414 5.13 -4.52 -5.38
CA GLU A 414 4.03 -4.20 -4.45
C GLU A 414 2.65 -4.09 -5.14
N PRO A 415 2.18 -5.11 -5.88
CA PRO A 415 0.96 -4.98 -6.71
C PRO A 415 -0.34 -4.86 -5.92
N THR A 416 -0.37 -5.22 -4.64
CA THR A 416 -1.58 -5.21 -3.80
C THR A 416 -1.60 -4.08 -2.77
N SER A 417 -0.70 -3.11 -2.91
CA SER A 417 -0.69 -1.95 -2.02
C SER A 417 -1.99 -1.15 -2.15
N GLY A 418 -2.70 -0.94 -1.02
CA GLY A 418 -3.99 -0.24 -1.00
C GLY A 418 -5.16 -1.02 -1.61
N LEU A 419 -5.04 -2.33 -1.83
CA LEU A 419 -6.13 -3.18 -2.29
C LEU A 419 -6.83 -3.88 -1.12
N ASP A 420 -8.16 -3.98 -1.24
CA ASP A 420 -9.00 -4.77 -0.34
C ASP A 420 -8.81 -6.29 -0.53
N GLY A 421 -9.53 -7.09 0.25
CA GLY A 421 -9.42 -8.55 0.23
C GLY A 421 -9.81 -9.16 -1.12
N LYS A 422 -10.90 -8.67 -1.73
CA LYS A 422 -11.38 -9.18 -3.02
C LYS A 422 -10.37 -8.91 -4.13
N HIS A 423 -9.94 -7.65 -4.29
CA HIS A 423 -9.00 -7.29 -5.36
C HIS A 423 -7.62 -7.92 -5.16
N MET A 424 -7.18 -8.14 -3.92
CA MET A 424 -5.96 -8.91 -3.67
C MET A 424 -6.07 -10.34 -4.18
N GLN A 425 -7.21 -11.00 -3.95
CA GLN A 425 -7.46 -12.36 -4.46
C GLN A 425 -7.53 -12.40 -5.98
N ASP A 426 -8.16 -11.40 -6.62
CA ASP A 426 -8.21 -11.28 -8.07
C ASP A 426 -6.79 -11.16 -8.65
N VAL A 427 -5.91 -10.38 -8.00
CA VAL A 427 -4.48 -10.29 -8.37
C VAL A 427 -3.81 -11.65 -8.19
N ALA A 428 -3.97 -12.33 -7.04
CA ALA A 428 -3.37 -13.64 -6.80
C ALA A 428 -3.78 -14.67 -7.85
N GLN A 429 -5.06 -14.71 -8.19
CA GLN A 429 -5.59 -15.59 -9.23
C GLN A 429 -4.98 -15.26 -10.61
N THR A 430 -4.88 -13.97 -10.94
CA THR A 430 -4.26 -13.52 -12.19
C THR A 430 -2.80 -13.96 -12.30
N LEU A 431 -2.01 -13.82 -11.21
CA LEU A 431 -0.62 -14.27 -11.20
C LEU A 431 -0.50 -15.78 -11.43
N LYS A 432 -1.40 -16.59 -10.84
CA LYS A 432 -1.49 -18.03 -11.07
C LYS A 432 -1.81 -18.36 -12.55
N GLU A 433 -2.73 -17.63 -13.16
CA GLU A 433 -3.09 -17.82 -14.56
C GLU A 433 -1.94 -17.49 -15.52
N LEU A 434 -1.15 -16.45 -15.22
CA LEU A 434 0.04 -16.13 -16.00
C LEU A 434 1.04 -17.28 -16.03
N THR A 435 1.31 -17.88 -14.88
CA THR A 435 2.24 -19.01 -14.79
C THR A 435 1.66 -20.30 -15.39
N ASN A 436 0.34 -20.51 -15.31
CA ASN A 436 -0.32 -21.61 -16.05
C ASN A 436 -0.18 -21.48 -17.58
N LYS A 437 0.00 -20.25 -18.08
CA LYS A 437 0.32 -19.96 -19.49
C LYS A 437 1.83 -20.03 -19.78
N GLY A 438 2.65 -20.54 -18.86
CA GLY A 438 4.10 -20.71 -18.99
C GLY A 438 4.93 -19.46 -18.74
N ARG A 439 4.33 -18.36 -18.23
CA ARG A 439 5.08 -17.14 -17.90
C ARG A 439 5.75 -17.26 -16.54
N THR A 440 6.86 -16.58 -16.36
CA THR A 440 7.57 -16.48 -15.08
C THR A 440 7.16 -15.19 -14.36
N VAL A 441 6.83 -15.29 -13.09
CA VAL A 441 6.43 -14.16 -12.28
C VAL A 441 7.41 -13.94 -11.13
N LEU A 442 7.94 -12.72 -11.02
CA LEU A 442 8.70 -12.26 -9.87
C LEU A 442 7.85 -11.24 -9.12
N LEU A 443 7.51 -11.57 -7.89
CA LEU A 443 6.59 -10.80 -7.06
C LEU A 443 7.36 -10.17 -5.89
N ILE A 444 7.63 -8.88 -5.93
CA ILE A 444 8.15 -8.15 -4.78
C ILE A 444 6.97 -7.73 -3.93
N THR A 445 6.92 -8.19 -2.68
CA THR A 445 5.82 -7.78 -1.81
C THR A 445 6.13 -7.95 -0.32
N HIS A 446 5.45 -7.15 0.49
CA HIS A 446 5.31 -7.25 1.94
C HIS A 446 3.92 -7.79 2.35
N ASP A 447 3.16 -8.28 1.39
CA ASP A 447 1.82 -8.79 1.59
C ASP A 447 1.83 -10.29 1.85
N TYR A 448 1.74 -10.66 3.14
CA TYR A 448 1.77 -12.05 3.58
C TYR A 448 0.64 -12.88 2.98
N GLU A 449 -0.58 -12.32 2.90
CA GLU A 449 -1.73 -13.01 2.31
C GLU A 449 -1.51 -13.32 0.83
N LEU A 450 -1.04 -12.32 0.05
CA LEU A 450 -0.73 -12.51 -1.37
C LEU A 450 0.34 -13.56 -1.60
N ILE A 451 1.36 -13.60 -0.73
CA ILE A 451 2.41 -14.63 -0.80
C ILE A 451 1.81 -16.02 -0.61
N LEU A 452 1.01 -16.23 0.43
CA LEU A 452 0.39 -17.53 0.71
C LEU A 452 -0.59 -17.96 -0.37
N GLU A 453 -1.32 -17.00 -0.94
CA GLU A 453 -2.28 -17.28 -2.01
C GLU A 453 -1.60 -17.62 -3.34
N SER A 454 -0.43 -17.06 -3.65
CA SER A 454 0.07 -17.12 -5.03
C SER A 454 1.48 -17.69 -5.20
N ALA A 455 2.39 -17.52 -4.22
CA ALA A 455 3.80 -17.83 -4.44
C ALA A 455 4.13 -19.33 -4.38
N ASP A 456 5.01 -19.74 -5.28
CA ASP A 456 5.58 -21.10 -5.30
C ASP A 456 6.94 -21.15 -4.55
N ASP A 457 7.80 -20.15 -4.79
CA ASP A 457 9.13 -20.05 -4.18
C ASP A 457 9.30 -18.70 -3.46
N ILE A 458 10.11 -18.69 -2.43
CA ILE A 458 10.50 -17.51 -1.66
C ILE A 458 11.98 -17.21 -1.92
N LEU A 459 12.30 -15.97 -2.24
CA LEU A 459 13.64 -15.40 -2.31
C LEU A 459 13.75 -14.26 -1.30
N ARG A 460 14.55 -14.44 -0.25
CA ARG A 460 14.82 -13.37 0.73
C ARG A 460 16.13 -12.65 0.38
N ILE A 461 16.01 -11.34 0.16
CA ILE A 461 17.15 -10.44 -0.04
C ILE A 461 17.40 -9.66 1.24
N ASP A 462 18.65 -9.63 1.66
CA ASP A 462 19.11 -8.83 2.79
C ASP A 462 20.44 -8.14 2.45
N ASN A 463 20.51 -6.83 2.66
CA ASN A 463 21.68 -6.01 2.37
C ASN A 463 22.31 -6.24 0.98
N GLY A 464 21.47 -6.41 -0.04
CA GLY A 464 21.88 -6.65 -1.43
C GLY A 464 22.36 -8.07 -1.75
N GLN A 465 22.21 -9.01 -0.83
CA GLN A 465 22.62 -10.40 -0.99
C GLN A 465 21.42 -11.35 -0.89
N VAL A 466 21.55 -12.54 -1.45
CA VAL A 466 20.58 -13.62 -1.25
C VAL A 466 20.80 -14.19 0.15
N ALA A 467 19.84 -13.98 1.03
CA ALA A 467 19.89 -14.52 2.39
C ALA A 467 19.29 -15.94 2.47
N GLU A 468 18.17 -16.17 1.77
CA GLU A 468 17.51 -17.46 1.71
C GLU A 468 16.77 -17.64 0.37
N GLN A 469 16.69 -18.88 -0.09
CA GLN A 469 15.83 -19.28 -1.20
C GLN A 469 15.25 -20.66 -0.89
N TYR A 470 13.92 -20.80 -0.97
CA TYR A 470 13.23 -22.07 -0.69
C TYR A 470 11.85 -22.12 -1.36
N THR A 471 11.35 -23.33 -1.57
CA THR A 471 9.97 -23.56 -2.02
C THR A 471 9.02 -23.37 -0.84
N LEU A 472 7.91 -22.66 -1.06
CA LEU A 472 6.90 -22.42 -0.04
C LEU A 472 6.02 -23.66 0.12
N THR A 473 6.08 -24.27 1.30
CA THR A 473 5.30 -25.44 1.70
C THR A 473 4.86 -25.27 3.16
N GLU A 474 4.00 -26.16 3.65
CA GLU A 474 3.63 -26.16 5.08
C GLU A 474 4.86 -26.34 5.98
N GLU A 475 5.86 -27.13 5.56
CA GLU A 475 7.09 -27.37 6.31
C GLU A 475 7.99 -26.11 6.37
N THR A 476 7.99 -25.30 5.32
CA THR A 476 8.80 -24.06 5.23
C THR A 476 8.07 -22.82 5.70
N LEU A 477 6.74 -22.89 5.87
CA LEU A 477 5.90 -21.80 6.36
C LEU A 477 6.40 -21.15 7.67
N PRO A 478 6.93 -21.88 8.67
CA PRO A 478 7.47 -21.28 9.88
C PRO A 478 8.60 -20.25 9.62
N ARG A 479 9.42 -20.45 8.56
CA ARG A 479 10.47 -19.47 8.17
C ARG A 479 9.86 -18.17 7.68
N LEU A 480 8.78 -18.27 6.89
CA LEU A 480 8.05 -17.11 6.40
C LEU A 480 7.37 -16.37 7.56
N LYS A 481 6.69 -17.10 8.46
CA LYS A 481 6.07 -16.52 9.68
C LYS A 481 7.10 -15.79 10.54
N GLN A 482 8.28 -16.39 10.74
CA GLN A 482 9.37 -15.75 11.50
C GLN A 482 9.82 -14.44 10.84
N PHE A 483 9.95 -14.40 9.51
CA PHE A 483 10.34 -13.18 8.80
C PHE A 483 9.29 -12.06 8.96
N PHE A 484 8.01 -12.42 8.96
CA PHE A 484 6.90 -11.48 9.13
C PHE A 484 6.49 -11.23 10.60
N GLU A 485 7.23 -11.80 11.57
CA GLU A 485 6.95 -11.69 13.03
C GLU A 485 5.50 -12.12 13.37
N ILE A 486 4.94 -13.11 12.65
CA ILE A 486 3.61 -13.66 12.90
C ILE A 486 3.73 -14.78 13.92
N THR A 487 3.10 -14.59 15.09
CA THR A 487 3.09 -15.53 16.21
C THR A 487 1.75 -16.26 16.33
#